data_8c8af1d53549471019c5a27d776b3d81
#
_entry.id   8c8af1d53549471019c5a27d776b3d81
#
_cell.length_a   1.000
_cell.length_b   1.000
_cell.length_c   1.000
_cell.angle_alpha   90.00
_cell.angle_beta   90.00
_cell.angle_gamma   90.00
#
_symmetry.space_group_name_H-M   'P 1'
#
loop_
_entity.id
_entity.type
_entity.pdbx_description
1 polymer ?
#
loop_
_entity_poly.entity_id
_entity_poly.type
_entity_poly.pdbx_seq_one_letter_code
_entity_poly.pdbx_strand_id
1 'polypeptide(L)'
;MQLSVIVLIPDDSNSNERTLAHLRSQTVSECVEIVLVVPDNVAVNEQTPDFDGFNAVKIVRVRDMTATPEARAIGIKAASAPLVALAEDHSFPEPDWAERLIAAHDGSWAAVGPAMGNANPQHALSWANLAIEYGLWMDPVTSGTAEHLPGHNSVYKRDVLLQYGNELAAMLEAESILQWDLRSRGHRLFLEAHAKTFHLNYTLLGPTLLLRFLGGRQFAAARARKWAIWKRLFYGVSSPLIPLRRAPRIINDLRRVGRLDQVAGQMAILLPMLLVCDALGEMCGYCFGTTRGMIARMSDMEFRRHRFMKSDEIDLTTPQPDPVPVPAE
;
A
#
# COMPACT_ATOMS: atom_id res chain seq x y z
N MET A 1 -6.85 -10.61 -21.31
CA MET A 1 -6.93 -9.77 -20.09
C MET A 1 -7.06 -10.65 -18.88
N GLN A 2 -6.10 -10.57 -17.98
CA GLN A 2 -6.01 -11.43 -16.78
C GLN A 2 -5.97 -10.64 -15.48
N LEU A 3 -5.45 -9.40 -15.51
CA LEU A 3 -5.29 -8.53 -14.37
C LEU A 3 -5.82 -7.12 -14.68
N SER A 4 -6.64 -6.56 -13.79
CA SER A 4 -6.99 -5.13 -13.79
C SER A 4 -6.20 -4.43 -12.68
N VAL A 5 -5.44 -3.40 -13.03
CA VAL A 5 -4.71 -2.57 -12.05
C VAL A 5 -5.49 -1.29 -11.83
N ILE A 6 -5.93 -1.09 -10.59
CA ILE A 6 -6.67 0.10 -10.17
C ILE A 6 -5.69 1.20 -9.80
N VAL A 7 -5.72 2.30 -10.53
CA VAL A 7 -4.89 3.49 -10.30
C VAL A 7 -5.79 4.67 -9.99
N LEU A 8 -5.49 5.39 -8.90
CA LEU A 8 -6.22 6.59 -8.51
C LEU A 8 -5.47 7.82 -9.01
N ILE A 9 -6.16 8.71 -9.73
CA ILE A 9 -5.60 9.98 -10.21
C ILE A 9 -6.36 11.12 -9.52
N PRO A 10 -5.87 11.63 -8.39
CA PRO A 10 -6.60 12.59 -7.56
C PRO A 10 -6.59 14.02 -8.11
N ASP A 11 -5.58 14.40 -8.88
CA ASP A 11 -5.38 15.73 -9.45
C ASP A 11 -4.46 15.69 -10.68
N ASP A 12 -4.19 16.85 -11.28
CA ASP A 12 -3.35 17.02 -12.49
C ASP A 12 -1.83 17.00 -12.19
N SER A 13 -1.38 16.48 -11.06
CA SER A 13 0.01 16.60 -10.59
C SER A 13 1.02 15.67 -11.26
N ASN A 14 0.60 14.85 -12.22
CA ASN A 14 1.44 13.85 -12.88
C ASN A 14 2.15 12.85 -11.95
N SER A 15 1.72 12.74 -10.68
CA SER A 15 2.34 11.84 -9.70
C SER A 15 2.31 10.37 -10.11
N ASN A 16 1.39 10.03 -11.01
CA ASN A 16 1.20 8.67 -11.52
C ASN A 16 2.11 8.28 -12.69
N GLU A 17 2.79 9.23 -13.34
CA GLU A 17 3.56 8.97 -14.58
C GLU A 17 4.60 7.86 -14.39
N ARG A 18 5.35 7.91 -13.30
CA ARG A 18 6.37 6.90 -13.01
C ARG A 18 5.76 5.52 -12.77
N THR A 19 4.68 5.43 -12.00
CA THR A 19 3.99 4.16 -11.77
C THR A 19 3.40 3.59 -13.07
N LEU A 20 2.78 4.44 -13.90
CA LEU A 20 2.27 4.02 -15.21
C LEU A 20 3.39 3.55 -16.12
N ALA A 21 4.57 4.19 -16.13
CA ALA A 21 5.73 3.75 -16.87
C ALA A 21 6.21 2.36 -16.44
N HIS A 22 6.27 2.08 -15.12
CA HIS A 22 6.58 0.75 -14.58
C HIS A 22 5.51 -0.30 -14.93
N LEU A 23 4.24 0.07 -14.94
CA LEU A 23 3.15 -0.82 -15.34
C LEU A 23 3.21 -1.11 -16.85
N ARG A 24 3.55 -0.12 -17.67
CA ARG A 24 3.73 -0.30 -19.13
C ARG A 24 4.91 -1.21 -19.47
N SER A 25 5.97 -1.18 -18.66
CA SER A 25 7.16 -2.01 -18.84
C SER A 25 6.98 -3.46 -18.37
N GLN A 26 5.78 -3.86 -17.94
CA GLN A 26 5.52 -5.23 -17.53
C GLN A 26 5.68 -6.21 -18.70
N THR A 27 6.28 -7.39 -18.46
CA THR A 27 6.49 -8.45 -19.45
C THR A 27 5.18 -8.95 -20.07
N VAL A 28 4.05 -8.75 -19.40
CA VAL A 28 2.70 -9.17 -19.81
C VAL A 28 1.73 -7.99 -19.85
N SER A 29 2.20 -6.79 -20.22
CA SER A 29 1.35 -5.58 -20.25
C SER A 29 0.11 -5.76 -21.14
N GLU A 30 0.19 -6.53 -22.21
CA GLU A 30 -0.93 -6.88 -23.10
C GLU A 30 -2.00 -7.76 -22.42
N CYS A 31 -1.71 -8.33 -21.23
CA CYS A 31 -2.69 -9.04 -20.40
C CYS A 31 -3.31 -8.14 -19.33
N VAL A 32 -2.85 -6.89 -19.18
CA VAL A 32 -3.25 -5.95 -18.13
C VAL A 32 -4.27 -4.95 -18.64
N GLU A 33 -5.34 -4.76 -17.86
CA GLU A 33 -6.26 -3.63 -17.95
C GLU A 33 -5.84 -2.57 -16.92
N ILE A 34 -5.75 -1.32 -17.31
CA ILE A 34 -5.62 -0.20 -16.40
C ILE A 34 -6.99 0.41 -16.13
N VAL A 35 -7.38 0.51 -14.87
CA VAL A 35 -8.62 1.18 -14.45
C VAL A 35 -8.26 2.45 -13.69
N LEU A 36 -8.38 3.58 -14.37
CA LEU A 36 -8.13 4.91 -13.81
C LEU A 36 -9.41 5.41 -13.12
N VAL A 37 -9.33 5.68 -11.84
CA VAL A 37 -10.41 6.36 -11.11
C VAL A 37 -10.03 7.84 -10.98
N VAL A 38 -10.85 8.72 -11.54
CA VAL A 38 -10.51 10.13 -11.78
C VAL A 38 -11.68 11.03 -11.40
N PRO A 39 -11.47 12.12 -10.64
CA PRO A 39 -12.51 13.13 -10.40
C PRO A 39 -12.99 13.79 -11.70
N ASP A 40 -14.26 14.24 -11.71
CA ASP A 40 -14.86 14.88 -12.90
C ASP A 40 -14.13 16.13 -13.37
N ASN A 41 -13.46 16.84 -12.45
CA ASN A 41 -12.72 18.07 -12.72
C ASN A 41 -11.27 17.88 -13.13
N VAL A 42 -10.77 16.64 -13.19
CA VAL A 42 -9.38 16.32 -13.58
C VAL A 42 -9.36 15.90 -15.04
N ALA A 43 -8.51 16.54 -15.84
CA ALA A 43 -8.33 16.19 -17.23
C ALA A 43 -7.42 14.96 -17.36
N VAL A 44 -7.86 13.97 -18.11
CA VAL A 44 -7.04 12.82 -18.52
C VAL A 44 -7.05 12.75 -20.03
N ASN A 45 -5.88 12.80 -20.64
CA ASN A 45 -5.76 12.62 -22.08
C ASN A 45 -5.69 11.12 -22.39
N GLU A 46 -6.75 10.56 -22.92
CA GLU A 46 -6.87 9.13 -23.27
C GLU A 46 -5.95 8.71 -24.44
N GLN A 47 -5.39 9.67 -25.16
CA GLN A 47 -4.55 9.43 -26.35
C GLN A 47 -3.05 9.61 -26.05
N THR A 48 -2.65 9.62 -24.77
CA THR A 48 -1.24 9.70 -24.44
C THR A 48 -0.53 8.36 -24.71
N PRO A 49 0.74 8.39 -25.15
CA PRO A 49 1.56 7.19 -25.30
C PRO A 49 1.69 6.36 -24.01
N ASP A 50 1.34 6.94 -22.86
CA ASP A 50 1.41 6.29 -21.55
C ASP A 50 0.46 5.10 -21.42
N PHE A 51 -0.54 4.98 -22.29
CA PHE A 51 -1.51 3.89 -22.29
C PHE A 51 -1.26 2.84 -23.38
N ASP A 52 -0.27 3.04 -24.24
CA ASP A 52 0.11 2.08 -25.26
C ASP A 52 0.66 0.80 -24.65
N GLY A 53 0.29 -0.35 -25.23
CA GLY A 53 0.75 -1.67 -24.81
C GLY A 53 -0.10 -2.38 -23.76
N PHE A 54 -1.07 -1.71 -23.14
CA PHE A 54 -2.05 -2.37 -22.27
C PHE A 54 -3.18 -3.05 -23.05
N ASN A 55 -3.76 -4.11 -22.49
CA ASN A 55 -4.91 -4.78 -23.09
C ASN A 55 -6.12 -3.82 -23.23
N ALA A 56 -6.36 -3.02 -22.21
CA ALA A 56 -7.40 -2.02 -22.18
C ALA A 56 -7.09 -0.93 -21.14
N VAL A 57 -7.60 0.26 -21.39
CA VAL A 57 -7.63 1.35 -20.41
C VAL A 57 -9.08 1.78 -20.21
N LYS A 58 -9.49 1.86 -18.95
CA LYS A 58 -10.84 2.26 -18.57
C LYS A 58 -10.77 3.47 -17.64
N ILE A 59 -11.41 4.56 -18.00
CA ILE A 59 -11.54 5.73 -17.16
C ILE A 59 -12.89 5.70 -16.45
N VAL A 60 -12.83 5.75 -15.12
CA VAL A 60 -14.01 5.75 -14.24
C VAL A 60 -14.10 7.10 -13.58
N ARG A 61 -15.07 7.91 -13.98
CA ARG A 61 -15.31 9.23 -13.43
C ARG A 61 -16.01 9.16 -12.08
N VAL A 62 -15.53 9.96 -11.12
CA VAL A 62 -16.13 10.15 -9.81
C VAL A 62 -16.31 11.63 -9.55
N ARG A 63 -17.37 12.00 -8.84
CA ARG A 63 -17.68 13.41 -8.56
C ARG A 63 -16.54 14.10 -7.84
N ASP A 64 -16.00 13.46 -6.82
CA ASP A 64 -14.84 13.89 -6.07
C ASP A 64 -14.07 12.66 -5.53
N MET A 65 -12.81 12.86 -5.15
CA MET A 65 -11.98 11.80 -4.58
C MET A 65 -11.48 12.24 -3.20
N THR A 66 -12.38 12.20 -2.22
CA THR A 66 -12.08 12.60 -0.84
C THR A 66 -11.59 11.44 0.03
N ALA A 67 -11.80 10.19 -0.42
CA ALA A 67 -11.38 9.00 0.33
C ALA A 67 -10.90 7.89 -0.61
N THR A 68 -9.70 7.42 -0.35
CA THR A 68 -9.05 6.33 -1.10
C THR A 68 -9.87 5.03 -1.11
N PRO A 69 -10.45 4.55 0.01
CA PRO A 69 -11.19 3.29 0.03
C PRO A 69 -12.41 3.26 -0.88
N GLU A 70 -13.17 4.35 -0.93
CA GLU A 70 -14.35 4.48 -1.80
C GLU A 70 -13.96 4.47 -3.27
N ALA A 71 -12.91 5.23 -3.63
CA ALA A 71 -12.39 5.28 -5.00
C ALA A 71 -11.89 3.91 -5.46
N ARG A 72 -11.15 3.18 -4.60
CA ARG A 72 -10.71 1.80 -4.87
C ARG A 72 -11.88 0.85 -5.07
N ALA A 73 -12.91 0.92 -4.21
CA ALA A 73 -14.10 0.07 -4.34
C ALA A 73 -14.85 0.32 -5.66
N ILE A 74 -14.90 1.58 -6.13
CA ILE A 74 -15.48 1.95 -7.43
C ILE A 74 -14.63 1.33 -8.55
N GLY A 75 -13.31 1.46 -8.51
CA GLY A 75 -12.40 0.88 -9.49
C GLY A 75 -12.52 -0.65 -9.57
N ILE A 76 -12.57 -1.36 -8.43
CA ILE A 76 -12.75 -2.81 -8.36
C ILE A 76 -14.07 -3.25 -9.01
N LYS A 77 -15.15 -2.51 -8.76
CA LYS A 77 -16.46 -2.80 -9.39
C LYS A 77 -16.43 -2.60 -10.89
N ALA A 78 -15.71 -1.59 -11.37
CA ALA A 78 -15.57 -1.27 -12.79
C ALA A 78 -14.59 -2.17 -13.54
N ALA A 79 -13.64 -2.79 -12.85
CA ALA A 79 -12.67 -3.71 -13.42
C ALA A 79 -13.31 -4.87 -14.18
N SER A 80 -12.65 -5.37 -15.22
CA SER A 80 -13.18 -6.42 -16.10
C SER A 80 -12.44 -7.76 -15.91
N ALA A 81 -11.16 -7.73 -15.50
CA ALA A 81 -10.38 -8.95 -15.32
C ALA A 81 -10.80 -9.74 -14.06
N PRO A 82 -10.51 -11.05 -14.03
CA PRO A 82 -10.77 -11.89 -12.86
C PRO A 82 -9.89 -11.56 -11.66
N LEU A 83 -8.72 -10.95 -11.90
CA LEU A 83 -7.77 -10.52 -10.88
C LEU A 83 -7.74 -8.99 -10.82
N VAL A 84 -7.58 -8.43 -9.62
CA VAL A 84 -7.46 -6.97 -9.42
C VAL A 84 -6.29 -6.65 -8.50
N ALA A 85 -5.49 -5.66 -8.88
CA ALA A 85 -4.42 -5.07 -8.06
C ALA A 85 -4.80 -3.64 -7.65
N LEU A 86 -4.40 -3.24 -6.44
CA LEU A 86 -4.56 -1.88 -5.94
C LEU A 86 -3.20 -1.18 -6.02
N ALA A 87 -2.93 -0.47 -7.11
CA ALA A 87 -1.69 0.26 -7.28
C ALA A 87 -1.67 1.58 -6.51
N GLU A 88 -0.47 2.04 -6.24
CA GLU A 88 -0.18 3.36 -5.66
C GLU A 88 0.67 4.16 -6.62
N ASP A 89 0.48 5.47 -6.66
CA ASP A 89 1.26 6.41 -7.47
C ASP A 89 2.73 6.56 -7.03
N HIS A 90 3.09 5.90 -5.95
CA HIS A 90 4.41 5.92 -5.33
C HIS A 90 4.98 4.50 -5.08
N SER A 91 4.48 3.52 -5.82
CA SER A 91 4.97 2.15 -5.81
C SER A 91 5.36 1.72 -7.22
N PHE A 92 6.56 1.16 -7.36
CA PHE A 92 7.22 0.89 -8.64
C PHE A 92 7.48 -0.61 -8.76
N PRO A 93 6.60 -1.36 -9.45
CA PRO A 93 6.78 -2.80 -9.65
C PRO A 93 7.92 -3.11 -10.61
N GLU A 94 8.65 -4.21 -10.37
CA GLU A 94 9.60 -4.77 -11.33
C GLU A 94 8.90 -5.28 -12.60
N PRO A 95 9.62 -5.40 -13.73
CA PRO A 95 9.00 -5.75 -15.03
C PRO A 95 8.22 -7.08 -15.05
N ASP A 96 8.56 -8.04 -14.22
CA ASP A 96 7.92 -9.36 -14.15
C ASP A 96 6.88 -9.49 -12.99
N TRP A 97 6.59 -8.39 -12.29
CA TRP A 97 5.67 -8.36 -11.15
C TRP A 97 4.26 -8.88 -11.51
N ALA A 98 3.68 -8.38 -12.60
CA ALA A 98 2.35 -8.81 -13.03
C ALA A 98 2.33 -10.28 -13.47
N GLU A 99 3.31 -10.72 -14.24
CA GLU A 99 3.45 -12.10 -14.70
C GLU A 99 3.52 -13.07 -13.52
N ARG A 100 4.38 -12.79 -12.54
CA ARG A 100 4.56 -13.64 -11.35
C ARG A 100 3.32 -13.71 -10.49
N LEU A 101 2.65 -12.57 -10.26
CA LEU A 101 1.44 -12.54 -9.45
C LEU A 101 0.27 -13.24 -10.16
N ILE A 102 0.13 -13.09 -11.48
CA ILE A 102 -0.88 -13.82 -12.27
C ILE A 102 -0.60 -15.33 -12.20
N ALA A 103 0.63 -15.76 -12.45
CA ALA A 103 1.01 -17.17 -12.41
C ALA A 103 0.77 -17.80 -11.02
N ALA A 104 1.08 -17.09 -9.95
CA ALA A 104 0.84 -17.58 -8.60
C ALA A 104 -0.65 -17.78 -8.29
N HIS A 105 -1.58 -17.10 -9.00
CA HIS A 105 -3.03 -17.26 -8.85
C HIS A 105 -3.60 -18.53 -9.48
N ASP A 106 -2.80 -19.35 -10.15
CA ASP A 106 -3.21 -20.73 -10.57
C ASP A 106 -3.52 -21.61 -9.35
N GLY A 107 -3.03 -21.23 -8.18
CA GLY A 107 -3.42 -21.84 -6.90
C GLY A 107 -4.77 -21.38 -6.36
N SER A 108 -5.19 -21.97 -5.24
CA SER A 108 -6.45 -21.68 -4.55
C SER A 108 -6.40 -20.42 -3.66
N TRP A 109 -5.56 -19.45 -4.00
CA TRP A 109 -5.37 -18.23 -3.21
C TRP A 109 -6.44 -17.20 -3.51
N ALA A 110 -6.96 -16.53 -2.48
CA ALA A 110 -7.85 -15.37 -2.65
C ALA A 110 -7.07 -14.09 -2.95
N ALA A 111 -5.84 -14.01 -2.46
CA ALA A 111 -4.92 -12.94 -2.77
C ALA A 111 -3.47 -13.43 -2.80
N VAL A 112 -2.65 -12.78 -3.62
CA VAL A 112 -1.20 -12.97 -3.73
C VAL A 112 -0.52 -11.61 -3.62
N GLY A 113 0.47 -11.50 -2.73
CA GLY A 113 1.21 -10.25 -2.51
C GLY A 113 2.67 -10.33 -2.95
N PRO A 114 3.28 -9.21 -3.32
CA PRO A 114 4.69 -9.11 -3.69
C PRO A 114 5.62 -8.98 -2.48
N ALA A 115 6.92 -9.16 -2.69
CA ALA A 115 7.95 -8.64 -1.82
C ALA A 115 8.09 -7.12 -2.00
N MET A 116 8.50 -6.42 -0.91
CA MET A 116 8.58 -4.96 -0.89
C MET A 116 10.03 -4.49 -0.77
N GLY A 117 10.43 -3.62 -1.70
CA GLY A 117 11.70 -2.91 -1.69
C GLY A 117 11.57 -1.45 -1.27
N ASN A 118 12.70 -0.78 -1.02
CA ASN A 118 12.75 0.64 -0.69
C ASN A 118 13.15 1.45 -1.93
N ALA A 119 12.28 2.32 -2.43
CA ALA A 119 12.55 3.16 -3.60
C ALA A 119 13.44 4.38 -3.28
N ASN A 120 13.56 4.75 -2.01
CA ASN A 120 14.41 5.86 -1.55
C ASN A 120 15.26 5.48 -0.32
N PRO A 121 16.23 4.56 -0.48
CA PRO A 121 16.98 3.94 0.62
C PRO A 121 18.03 4.84 1.27
N GLN A 122 18.26 6.07 0.79
CA GLN A 122 19.30 6.98 1.25
C GLN A 122 19.02 7.56 2.65
N HIS A 123 17.76 7.50 3.10
CA HIS A 123 17.31 8.11 4.35
C HIS A 123 16.87 7.07 5.39
N ALA A 124 17.37 7.20 6.62
CA ALA A 124 16.96 6.34 7.73
C ALA A 124 15.46 6.41 8.02
N LEU A 125 14.82 7.57 7.84
CA LEU A 125 13.37 7.74 8.01
C LEU A 125 12.58 6.93 6.97
N SER A 126 13.08 6.84 5.73
CA SER A 126 12.51 5.97 4.70
C SER A 126 12.55 4.50 5.14
N TRP A 127 13.68 4.02 5.66
CA TRP A 127 13.80 2.66 6.20
C TRP A 127 12.88 2.43 7.40
N ALA A 128 12.73 3.44 8.29
CA ALA A 128 11.81 3.33 9.43
C ALA A 128 10.37 3.16 8.97
N ASN A 129 9.94 3.96 7.99
CA ASN A 129 8.59 3.85 7.41
C ASN A 129 8.37 2.51 6.75
N LEU A 130 9.27 2.08 5.85
CA LEU A 130 9.17 0.79 5.18
C LEU A 130 9.12 -0.36 6.18
N ALA A 131 9.98 -0.37 7.20
CA ALA A 131 10.04 -1.44 8.18
C ALA A 131 8.79 -1.48 9.09
N ILE A 132 8.19 -0.34 9.40
CA ILE A 132 6.95 -0.28 10.18
C ILE A 132 5.76 -0.78 9.36
N GLU A 133 5.67 -0.42 8.08
CA GLU A 133 4.56 -0.77 7.19
C GLU A 133 4.72 -2.16 6.57
N TYR A 134 5.88 -2.43 6.02
CA TYR A 134 6.14 -3.57 5.15
C TYR A 134 7.19 -4.55 5.67
N GLY A 135 7.66 -4.40 6.93
CA GLY A 135 8.76 -5.18 7.50
C GLY A 135 8.67 -6.68 7.26
N LEU A 136 7.48 -7.26 7.38
CA LEU A 136 7.23 -8.70 7.15
C LEU A 136 7.52 -9.15 5.71
N TRP A 137 7.40 -8.25 4.74
CA TRP A 137 7.47 -8.54 3.30
C TRP A 137 8.68 -7.88 2.63
N MET A 138 9.55 -7.22 3.41
CA MET A 138 10.77 -6.63 2.84
C MET A 138 11.66 -7.68 2.19
N ASP A 139 12.10 -7.42 0.96
CA ASP A 139 13.07 -8.24 0.24
C ASP A 139 14.45 -8.20 0.94
N PRO A 140 15.12 -9.36 1.15
CA PRO A 140 14.74 -10.72 0.79
C PRO A 140 13.72 -11.35 1.76
N VAL A 141 12.73 -12.04 1.20
CA VAL A 141 11.73 -12.84 1.92
C VAL A 141 11.46 -14.13 1.14
N THR A 142 10.83 -15.11 1.76
CA THR A 142 10.54 -16.41 1.13
C THR A 142 9.07 -16.50 0.71
N SER A 143 8.82 -17.02 -0.50
CA SER A 143 7.45 -17.31 -0.98
C SER A 143 6.77 -18.37 -0.12
N GLY A 144 5.47 -18.21 0.09
CA GLY A 144 4.69 -19.17 0.88
C GLY A 144 3.32 -18.65 1.30
N THR A 145 2.57 -19.54 1.99
CA THR A 145 1.31 -19.16 2.63
C THR A 145 1.55 -18.06 3.65
N ALA A 146 0.77 -16.99 3.58
CA ALA A 146 0.93 -15.82 4.42
C ALA A 146 -0.31 -15.57 5.30
N GLU A 147 -0.09 -15.01 6.48
CA GLU A 147 -1.18 -14.52 7.33
C GLU A 147 -1.66 -13.15 6.91
N HIS A 148 -0.74 -12.35 6.36
CA HIS A 148 -0.96 -11.01 5.85
C HIS A 148 -0.12 -10.79 4.61
N LEU A 149 -0.59 -9.88 3.76
CA LEU A 149 0.10 -9.40 2.56
C LEU A 149 0.27 -7.88 2.63
N PRO A 150 1.18 -7.28 1.86
CA PRO A 150 1.15 -5.85 1.61
C PRO A 150 -0.28 -5.43 1.21
N GLY A 151 -0.83 -4.42 1.85
CA GLY A 151 -2.21 -3.99 1.56
C GLY A 151 -2.35 -3.53 0.12
N HIS A 152 -1.42 -2.68 -0.29
CA HIS A 152 -1.27 -2.19 -1.65
C HIS A 152 -0.36 -3.10 -2.46
N ASN A 153 -0.50 -3.04 -3.79
CA ASN A 153 0.28 -3.81 -4.77
C ASN A 153 0.07 -5.35 -4.69
N SER A 154 -0.82 -5.82 -3.82
CA SER A 154 -1.28 -7.21 -3.83
C SER A 154 -2.42 -7.40 -4.82
N VAL A 155 -2.48 -8.58 -5.40
CA VAL A 155 -3.49 -8.99 -6.37
C VAL A 155 -4.53 -9.86 -5.69
N TYR A 156 -5.80 -9.55 -5.88
CA TYR A 156 -6.94 -10.26 -5.29
C TYR A 156 -7.82 -10.87 -6.38
N LYS A 157 -8.47 -11.99 -6.11
CA LYS A 157 -9.58 -12.47 -6.94
C LYS A 157 -10.73 -11.48 -6.84
N ARG A 158 -11.13 -10.93 -7.98
CA ARG A 158 -12.16 -9.89 -8.05
C ARG A 158 -13.51 -10.34 -7.50
N ASP A 159 -13.93 -11.55 -7.84
CA ASP A 159 -15.19 -12.15 -7.37
C ASP A 159 -15.24 -12.25 -5.84
N VAL A 160 -14.13 -12.55 -5.19
CA VAL A 160 -14.01 -12.59 -3.72
C VAL A 160 -14.21 -11.20 -3.11
N LEU A 161 -13.63 -10.16 -3.72
CA LEU A 161 -13.84 -8.77 -3.25
C LEU A 161 -15.28 -8.30 -3.47
N LEU A 162 -15.90 -8.66 -4.59
CA LEU A 162 -17.26 -8.26 -4.89
C LEU A 162 -18.32 -8.85 -3.94
N GLN A 163 -18.02 -9.95 -3.25
CA GLN A 163 -18.89 -10.52 -2.22
C GLN A 163 -19.16 -9.57 -1.04
N TYR A 164 -18.28 -8.58 -0.82
CA TYR A 164 -18.49 -7.57 0.21
C TYR A 164 -19.56 -6.53 -0.16
N GLY A 165 -19.94 -6.42 -1.42
CA GLY A 165 -21.02 -5.53 -1.87
C GLY A 165 -20.79 -4.07 -1.44
N ASN A 166 -21.69 -3.54 -0.62
CA ASN A 166 -21.60 -2.16 -0.11
C ASN A 166 -20.59 -1.99 1.02
N GLU A 167 -20.16 -3.08 1.68
CA GLU A 167 -19.15 -3.05 2.75
C GLU A 167 -17.71 -3.00 2.18
N LEU A 168 -17.52 -3.16 0.86
CA LEU A 168 -16.20 -3.25 0.25
C LEU A 168 -15.32 -2.03 0.59
N ALA A 169 -15.83 -0.81 0.45
CA ALA A 169 -15.08 0.40 0.79
C ALA A 169 -14.65 0.39 2.27
N ALA A 170 -15.54 0.00 3.16
CA ALA A 170 -15.26 -0.11 4.59
C ALA A 170 -14.19 -1.15 4.93
N MET A 171 -14.12 -2.24 4.16
CA MET A 171 -13.06 -3.26 4.31
C MET A 171 -11.71 -2.79 3.77
N LEU A 172 -11.71 -1.86 2.81
CA LEU A 172 -10.51 -1.25 2.23
C LEU A 172 -9.96 -0.06 3.03
N GLU A 173 -10.64 0.38 4.11
CA GLU A 173 -10.09 1.41 5.02
C GLU A 173 -8.82 0.95 5.74
N ALA A 174 -8.67 -0.37 5.93
CA ALA A 174 -7.46 -1.00 6.44
C ALA A 174 -7.40 -2.43 5.87
N GLU A 175 -6.55 -2.67 4.90
CA GLU A 175 -6.49 -3.95 4.16
C GLU A 175 -6.20 -5.14 5.07
N SER A 176 -5.55 -4.92 6.23
CA SER A 176 -5.38 -5.95 7.25
C SER A 176 -6.73 -6.50 7.75
N ILE A 177 -7.76 -5.64 7.85
CA ILE A 177 -9.11 -6.06 8.27
C ILE A 177 -9.75 -6.92 7.19
N LEU A 178 -9.65 -6.52 5.92
CA LEU A 178 -10.08 -7.32 4.79
C LEU A 178 -9.42 -8.70 4.80
N GLN A 179 -8.10 -8.76 4.97
CA GLN A 179 -7.33 -10.00 4.96
C GLN A 179 -7.68 -10.92 6.14
N TRP A 180 -7.92 -10.36 7.33
CA TRP A 180 -8.41 -11.13 8.48
C TRP A 180 -9.80 -11.71 8.22
N ASP A 181 -10.69 -10.95 7.63
CA ASP A 181 -12.05 -11.42 7.30
C ASP A 181 -12.01 -12.50 6.23
N LEU A 182 -11.22 -12.32 5.16
CA LEU A 182 -11.00 -13.34 4.14
C LEU A 182 -10.53 -14.66 4.76
N ARG A 183 -9.52 -14.60 5.63
CA ARG A 183 -9.00 -15.80 6.32
C ARG A 183 -10.05 -16.43 7.24
N SER A 184 -10.84 -15.62 7.94
CA SER A 184 -11.92 -16.12 8.81
C SER A 184 -13.01 -16.85 8.03
N ARG A 185 -13.18 -16.54 6.74
CA ARG A 185 -14.06 -17.22 5.80
C ARG A 185 -13.42 -18.45 5.12
N GLY A 186 -12.19 -18.81 5.53
CA GLY A 186 -11.46 -19.97 4.99
C GLY A 186 -10.63 -19.69 3.74
N HIS A 187 -10.55 -18.45 3.30
CA HIS A 187 -9.66 -18.07 2.20
C HIS A 187 -8.20 -18.09 2.61
N ARG A 188 -7.33 -18.41 1.67
CA ARG A 188 -5.87 -18.48 1.85
C ARG A 188 -5.19 -17.34 1.10
N LEU A 189 -4.08 -16.85 1.67
CA LEU A 189 -3.24 -15.80 1.10
C LEU A 189 -1.85 -16.36 0.81
N PHE A 190 -1.18 -15.85 -0.23
CA PHE A 190 0.15 -16.29 -0.63
C PHE A 190 1.08 -15.09 -0.86
N LEU A 191 2.30 -15.18 -0.39
CA LEU A 191 3.36 -14.24 -0.70
C LEU A 191 4.22 -14.80 -1.83
N GLU A 192 4.31 -14.07 -2.95
CA GLU A 192 5.22 -14.38 -4.06
C GLU A 192 6.46 -13.47 -3.96
N ALA A 193 7.52 -14.02 -3.41
CA ALA A 193 8.73 -13.26 -3.10
C ALA A 193 9.52 -12.78 -4.32
N HIS A 194 9.32 -13.42 -5.48
CA HIS A 194 9.99 -13.02 -6.72
C HIS A 194 9.24 -11.91 -7.45
N ALA A 195 7.96 -11.70 -7.15
CA ALA A 195 7.26 -10.49 -7.56
C ALA A 195 7.69 -9.34 -6.63
N LYS A 196 8.31 -8.29 -7.16
CA LYS A 196 8.84 -7.21 -6.33
C LYS A 196 8.22 -5.86 -6.69
N THR A 197 8.03 -5.04 -5.67
CA THR A 197 7.57 -3.65 -5.81
C THR A 197 8.38 -2.76 -4.89
N PHE A 198 8.85 -1.62 -5.39
CA PHE A 198 9.61 -0.65 -4.61
C PHE A 198 8.70 0.49 -4.17
N HIS A 199 8.60 0.69 -2.86
CA HIS A 199 7.74 1.69 -2.26
C HIS A 199 8.53 2.95 -1.89
N LEU A 200 8.00 4.11 -2.28
CA LEU A 200 8.56 5.42 -1.97
C LEU A 200 8.04 5.90 -0.62
N ASN A 201 8.94 6.13 0.31
CA ASN A 201 8.61 6.44 1.69
C ASN A 201 8.76 7.92 2.02
N TYR A 202 8.00 8.42 2.99
CA TYR A 202 8.15 9.77 3.52
C TYR A 202 9.55 10.00 4.09
N THR A 203 10.09 11.22 3.88
CA THR A 203 11.42 11.61 4.38
C THR A 203 11.40 12.88 5.24
N LEU A 204 10.24 13.50 5.42
CA LEU A 204 10.04 14.59 6.37
C LEU A 204 9.40 14.08 7.67
N LEU A 205 10.03 14.36 8.81
CA LEU A 205 9.65 13.82 10.11
C LEU A 205 8.26 14.24 10.55
N GLY A 206 7.93 15.54 10.48
CA GLY A 206 6.64 16.07 10.91
C GLY A 206 5.45 15.41 10.21
N PRO A 207 5.40 15.40 8.87
CA PRO A 207 4.40 14.65 8.11
C PRO A 207 4.36 13.16 8.45
N THR A 208 5.51 12.51 8.63
CA THR A 208 5.58 11.10 9.02
C THR A 208 4.89 10.85 10.37
N LEU A 209 5.16 11.67 11.39
CA LEU A 209 4.53 11.55 12.71
C LEU A 209 3.00 11.71 12.61
N LEU A 210 2.54 12.68 11.83
CA LEU A 210 1.11 12.87 11.58
C LEU A 210 0.50 11.66 10.89
N LEU A 211 1.14 11.13 9.84
CA LEU A 211 0.69 9.93 9.13
C LEU A 211 0.60 8.72 10.05
N ARG A 212 1.62 8.49 10.91
CA ARG A 212 1.60 7.41 11.90
C ARG A 212 0.40 7.52 12.84
N PHE A 213 0.16 8.72 13.37
CA PHE A 213 -1.00 8.96 14.25
C PHE A 213 -2.33 8.73 13.51
N LEU A 214 -2.50 9.27 12.31
CA LEU A 214 -3.73 9.13 11.52
C LEU A 214 -3.96 7.66 11.12
N GLY A 215 -2.91 6.98 10.64
CA GLY A 215 -2.96 5.57 10.24
C GLY A 215 -3.31 4.64 11.40
N GLY A 216 -2.64 4.80 12.55
CA GLY A 216 -2.96 4.05 13.77
C GLY A 216 -4.42 4.27 14.20
N ARG A 217 -4.90 5.53 14.15
CA ARG A 217 -6.29 5.86 14.50
C ARG A 217 -7.30 5.25 13.54
N GLN A 218 -7.05 5.31 12.25
CA GLN A 218 -7.92 4.72 11.22
C GLN A 218 -7.98 3.20 11.38
N PHE A 219 -6.82 2.54 11.50
CA PHE A 219 -6.73 1.10 11.72
C PHE A 219 -7.55 0.66 12.94
N ALA A 220 -7.34 1.30 14.09
CA ALA A 220 -8.03 0.94 15.34
C ALA A 220 -9.54 1.17 15.25
N ALA A 221 -9.98 2.27 14.64
CA ALA A 221 -11.39 2.57 14.42
C ALA A 221 -12.04 1.54 13.49
N ALA A 222 -11.41 1.20 12.38
CA ALA A 222 -11.89 0.18 11.44
C ALA A 222 -11.99 -1.19 12.11
N ARG A 223 -10.94 -1.60 12.83
CA ARG A 223 -10.91 -2.86 13.58
C ARG A 223 -12.00 -2.97 14.63
N ALA A 224 -12.25 -1.89 15.36
CA ALA A 224 -13.18 -1.86 16.48
C ALA A 224 -14.64 -1.50 16.09
N ARG A 225 -14.94 -1.36 14.80
CA ARG A 225 -16.24 -0.89 14.31
C ARG A 225 -17.43 -1.64 14.91
N LYS A 226 -17.30 -2.97 15.07
CA LYS A 226 -18.34 -3.85 15.61
C LYS A 226 -18.08 -4.30 17.07
N TRP A 227 -17.13 -3.67 17.79
CA TRP A 227 -16.78 -4.09 19.14
C TRP A 227 -17.63 -3.40 20.20
N ALA A 228 -17.92 -4.14 21.27
CA ALA A 228 -18.51 -3.58 22.49
C ALA A 228 -17.56 -2.54 23.10
N ILE A 229 -18.14 -1.52 23.77
CA ILE A 229 -17.38 -0.39 24.32
C ILE A 229 -16.30 -0.83 25.32
N TRP A 230 -16.56 -1.81 26.17
CA TRP A 230 -15.57 -2.31 27.13
C TRP A 230 -14.32 -2.89 26.43
N LYS A 231 -14.51 -3.61 25.31
CA LYS A 231 -13.42 -4.15 24.51
C LYS A 231 -12.61 -3.05 23.85
N ARG A 232 -13.28 -2.01 23.32
CA ARG A 232 -12.63 -0.83 22.75
C ARG A 232 -11.76 -0.12 23.79
N LEU A 233 -12.30 0.13 24.98
CA LEU A 233 -11.57 0.77 26.08
C LEU A 233 -10.38 -0.07 26.54
N PHE A 234 -10.55 -1.38 26.68
CA PHE A 234 -9.45 -2.29 27.02
C PHE A 234 -8.29 -2.20 26.02
N TYR A 235 -8.57 -2.26 24.70
CA TYR A 235 -7.54 -2.12 23.68
C TYR A 235 -6.97 -0.70 23.64
N GLY A 236 -7.78 0.32 23.85
CA GLY A 236 -7.32 1.70 23.95
C GLY A 236 -6.30 1.90 25.06
N VAL A 237 -6.61 1.45 26.29
CA VAL A 237 -5.69 1.52 27.42
C VAL A 237 -4.44 0.66 27.22
N SER A 238 -4.55 -0.45 26.50
CA SER A 238 -3.41 -1.33 26.19
C SER A 238 -2.53 -0.85 25.04
N SER A 239 -2.98 0.12 24.25
CA SER A 239 -2.24 0.61 23.07
C SER A 239 -0.82 1.11 23.38
N PRO A 240 -0.49 1.75 24.53
CA PRO A 240 0.88 2.12 24.89
C PRO A 240 1.88 0.96 24.97
N LEU A 241 1.40 -0.29 25.02
CA LEU A 241 2.26 -1.49 25.01
C LEU A 241 2.64 -1.93 23.59
N ILE A 242 2.00 -1.39 22.55
CA ILE A 242 2.25 -1.74 21.16
C ILE A 242 3.71 -1.53 20.74
N PRO A 243 4.38 -0.40 21.07
CA PRO A 243 5.78 -0.20 20.75
C PRO A 243 6.69 -1.32 21.25
N LEU A 244 6.46 -1.79 22.49
CA LEU A 244 7.26 -2.86 23.10
C LEU A 244 7.13 -4.20 22.34
N ARG A 245 5.97 -4.46 21.75
CA ARG A 245 5.72 -5.67 20.95
C ARG A 245 6.25 -5.52 19.52
N ARG A 246 6.10 -4.34 18.91
CA ARG A 246 6.43 -4.13 17.48
C ARG A 246 7.91 -3.87 17.26
N ALA A 247 8.58 -3.11 18.14
CA ALA A 247 9.97 -2.73 17.95
C ALA A 247 10.95 -3.91 17.78
N PRO A 248 10.92 -4.99 18.60
CA PRO A 248 11.81 -6.13 18.42
C PRO A 248 11.63 -6.81 17.06
N ARG A 249 10.38 -6.95 16.59
CA ARG A 249 10.08 -7.51 15.27
C ARG A 249 10.68 -6.65 14.17
N ILE A 250 10.44 -5.34 14.19
CA ILE A 250 10.94 -4.40 13.17
C ILE A 250 12.47 -4.40 13.12
N ILE A 251 13.12 -4.44 14.29
CA ILE A 251 14.58 -4.56 14.38
C ILE A 251 15.07 -5.87 13.74
N ASN A 252 14.36 -6.98 13.98
CA ASN A 252 14.70 -8.26 13.36
C ASN A 252 14.47 -8.23 11.84
N ASP A 253 13.41 -7.56 11.35
CA ASP A 253 13.17 -7.40 9.93
C ASP A 253 14.29 -6.58 9.27
N LEU A 254 14.73 -5.47 9.86
CA LEU A 254 15.87 -4.68 9.38
C LEU A 254 17.19 -5.47 9.41
N ARG A 255 17.39 -6.34 10.42
CA ARG A 255 18.56 -7.23 10.48
C ARG A 255 18.52 -8.27 9.36
N ARG A 256 17.34 -8.89 9.13
CA ARG A 256 17.14 -9.89 8.07
C ARG A 256 17.50 -9.37 6.69
N VAL A 257 17.16 -8.11 6.41
CA VAL A 257 17.45 -7.47 5.11
C VAL A 257 18.84 -6.79 5.08
N GLY A 258 19.69 -6.98 6.11
CA GLY A 258 21.06 -6.47 6.16
C GLY A 258 21.18 -4.94 6.24
N ARG A 259 20.13 -4.25 6.75
CA ARG A 259 20.09 -2.78 6.81
C ARG A 259 20.26 -2.22 8.22
N LEU A 260 20.12 -3.03 9.24
CA LEU A 260 20.17 -2.55 10.63
C LEU A 260 21.45 -1.78 10.95
N ASP A 261 22.62 -2.31 10.57
CA ASP A 261 23.90 -1.69 10.90
C ASP A 261 24.07 -0.30 10.27
N GLN A 262 23.48 -0.07 9.10
CA GLN A 262 23.55 1.21 8.40
C GLN A 262 22.66 2.29 9.04
N VAL A 263 21.58 1.89 9.72
CA VAL A 263 20.57 2.81 10.24
C VAL A 263 20.39 2.75 11.76
N ALA A 264 21.14 1.89 12.48
CA ALA A 264 20.94 1.59 13.90
C ALA A 264 20.91 2.84 14.79
N GLY A 265 21.85 3.78 14.59
CA GLY A 265 21.92 5.00 15.39
C GLY A 265 20.68 5.87 15.25
N GLN A 266 20.20 6.08 14.02
CA GLN A 266 18.97 6.85 13.77
C GLN A 266 17.74 6.06 14.20
N MET A 267 17.71 4.73 14.03
CA MET A 267 16.59 3.87 14.43
C MET A 267 16.36 3.89 15.94
N ALA A 268 17.41 4.01 16.74
CA ALA A 268 17.28 4.11 18.19
C ALA A 268 16.39 5.29 18.63
N ILE A 269 16.30 6.34 17.83
CA ILE A 269 15.48 7.54 18.09
C ILE A 269 14.17 7.49 17.28
N LEU A 270 14.27 7.23 15.98
CA LEU A 270 13.11 7.29 15.07
C LEU A 270 12.07 6.22 15.40
N LEU A 271 12.50 4.98 15.60
CA LEU A 271 11.56 3.87 15.78
C LEU A 271 10.67 4.02 17.03
N PRO A 272 11.21 4.30 18.24
CA PRO A 272 10.34 4.55 19.40
C PRO A 272 9.37 5.71 19.17
N MET A 273 9.84 6.82 18.59
CA MET A 273 9.01 8.01 18.36
C MET A 273 7.85 7.71 17.40
N LEU A 274 8.13 7.03 16.29
CA LEU A 274 7.11 6.67 15.29
C LEU A 274 6.10 5.67 15.86
N LEU A 275 6.57 4.65 16.59
CA LEU A 275 5.71 3.66 17.21
C LEU A 275 4.84 4.22 18.34
N VAL A 276 5.35 5.20 19.09
CA VAL A 276 4.54 5.91 20.09
C VAL A 276 3.43 6.71 19.42
N CYS A 277 3.72 7.41 18.31
CA CYS A 277 2.68 8.11 17.53
C CYS A 277 1.61 7.14 16.99
N ASP A 278 2.03 5.99 16.44
CA ASP A 278 1.14 4.90 16.02
C ASP A 278 0.23 4.44 17.18
N ALA A 279 0.82 4.16 18.33
CA ALA A 279 0.11 3.69 19.52
C ALA A 279 -0.89 4.72 20.06
N LEU A 280 -0.51 6.00 20.07
CA LEU A 280 -1.43 7.11 20.44
C LEU A 280 -2.57 7.22 19.42
N GLY A 281 -2.30 7.05 18.15
CA GLY A 281 -3.31 6.97 17.11
C GLY A 281 -4.27 5.80 17.37
N GLU A 282 -3.75 4.59 17.60
CA GLU A 282 -4.57 3.42 17.91
C GLU A 282 -5.41 3.62 19.16
N MET A 283 -4.84 4.16 20.24
CA MET A 283 -5.57 4.50 21.47
C MET A 283 -6.77 5.40 21.16
N CYS A 284 -6.54 6.49 20.42
CA CYS A 284 -7.60 7.41 20.02
C CYS A 284 -8.65 6.72 19.12
N GLY A 285 -8.21 5.85 18.21
CA GLY A 285 -9.08 5.10 17.30
C GLY A 285 -10.00 4.14 18.05
N TYR A 286 -9.46 3.38 19.01
CA TYR A 286 -10.27 2.48 19.84
C TYR A 286 -11.26 3.25 20.73
N CYS A 287 -10.84 4.34 21.37
CA CYS A 287 -11.69 5.10 22.29
C CYS A 287 -12.75 5.94 21.55
N PHE A 288 -12.35 6.68 20.53
CA PHE A 288 -13.15 7.75 19.93
C PHE A 288 -13.52 7.52 18.47
N GLY A 289 -12.95 6.47 17.83
CA GLY A 289 -13.14 6.22 16.41
C GLY A 289 -12.41 7.23 15.52
N THR A 290 -12.84 7.31 14.24
CA THR A 290 -12.32 8.28 13.26
C THR A 290 -13.44 9.15 12.72
N THR A 291 -13.11 10.21 11.99
CA THR A 291 -14.05 11.12 11.32
C THR A 291 -13.77 11.16 9.83
N ARG A 292 -14.76 11.54 9.02
CA ARG A 292 -14.57 11.72 7.57
C ARG A 292 -13.44 12.70 7.26
N GLY A 293 -13.33 13.80 8.02
CA GLY A 293 -12.26 14.77 7.82
C GLY A 293 -10.85 14.21 8.08
N MET A 294 -10.71 13.25 8.99
CA MET A 294 -9.42 12.58 9.22
C MET A 294 -9.09 11.59 8.12
N ILE A 295 -10.08 10.84 7.62
CA ILE A 295 -9.90 9.94 6.47
C ILE A 295 -9.50 10.76 5.24
N ALA A 296 -10.20 11.86 4.98
CA ALA A 296 -9.87 12.77 3.89
C ALA A 296 -8.46 13.36 4.02
N ARG A 297 -8.04 13.74 5.26
CA ARG A 297 -6.69 14.25 5.51
C ARG A 297 -5.62 13.19 5.25
N MET A 298 -5.85 11.96 5.65
CA MET A 298 -4.94 10.85 5.38
C MET A 298 -4.85 10.57 3.88
N SER A 299 -5.99 10.51 3.18
CA SER A 299 -6.04 10.35 1.72
C SER A 299 -5.32 11.51 0.99
N ASP A 300 -5.49 12.77 1.45
CA ASP A 300 -4.77 13.91 0.89
C ASP A 300 -3.25 13.77 1.06
N MET A 301 -2.78 13.27 2.20
CA MET A 301 -1.35 13.02 2.41
C MET A 301 -0.83 11.90 1.51
N GLU A 302 -1.60 10.84 1.32
CA GLU A 302 -1.24 9.74 0.40
C GLU A 302 -1.19 10.22 -1.05
N PHE A 303 -2.22 10.91 -1.52
CA PHE A 303 -2.30 11.43 -2.89
C PHE A 303 -1.25 12.51 -3.21
N ARG A 304 -0.78 13.24 -2.21
CA ARG A 304 0.19 14.33 -2.39
C ARG A 304 1.50 14.04 -1.66
N ARG A 305 1.92 12.78 -1.65
CA ARG A 305 3.14 12.31 -0.98
C ARG A 305 4.38 13.13 -1.36
N HIS A 306 4.50 13.55 -2.62
CA HIS A 306 5.57 14.41 -3.10
C HIS A 306 5.76 15.70 -2.29
N ARG A 307 4.70 16.27 -1.69
CA ARG A 307 4.77 17.48 -0.85
C ARG A 307 5.41 17.22 0.51
N PHE A 308 5.56 15.97 0.90
CA PHE A 308 6.05 15.54 2.22
C PHE A 308 7.39 14.82 2.13
N MET A 309 8.09 15.01 1.02
CA MET A 309 9.43 14.50 0.75
C MET A 309 10.44 15.64 0.68
N LYS A 310 11.72 15.30 0.78
CA LYS A 310 12.79 16.27 0.55
C LYS A 310 12.88 16.60 -0.94
N SER A 311 13.29 17.84 -1.24
CA SER A 311 13.31 18.37 -2.61
C SER A 311 14.23 17.62 -3.58
N ASP A 312 15.29 17.01 -3.08
CA ASP A 312 16.23 16.18 -3.84
C ASP A 312 15.66 14.81 -4.27
N GLU A 313 14.51 14.44 -3.71
CA GLU A 313 13.78 13.20 -4.03
C GLU A 313 12.54 13.43 -4.89
N ILE A 314 12.17 14.69 -5.16
CA ILE A 314 10.93 15.07 -5.87
C ILE A 314 11.04 14.87 -7.39
N ASP A 315 12.23 14.71 -7.94
CA ASP A 315 12.40 14.38 -9.37
C ASP A 315 12.03 12.90 -9.67
N LEU A 316 10.82 12.54 -9.23
CA LEU A 316 10.24 11.20 -9.35
C LEU A 316 9.41 11.04 -10.62
N THR A 317 9.32 12.08 -11.43
CA THR A 317 8.62 12.09 -12.72
C THR A 317 9.48 11.50 -13.85
N THR A 318 10.81 11.48 -13.67
CA THR A 318 11.70 10.89 -14.65
C THR A 318 11.86 9.39 -14.38
N PRO A 319 11.62 8.49 -15.37
CA PRO A 319 11.99 7.09 -15.25
C PRO A 319 13.49 7.01 -14.96
N GLN A 320 13.88 6.54 -13.77
CA GLN A 320 15.30 6.24 -13.55
C GLN A 320 15.68 5.05 -14.43
N PRO A 321 16.84 5.07 -15.08
CA PRO A 321 17.34 3.86 -15.74
C PRO A 321 17.45 2.75 -14.69
N ASP A 322 17.20 1.52 -15.13
CA ASP A 322 17.22 0.31 -14.31
C ASP A 322 18.35 0.36 -13.27
N PRO A 323 18.07 -0.03 -12.02
CA PRO A 323 19.14 -0.12 -11.04
C PRO A 323 20.18 -1.08 -11.57
N VAL A 324 21.39 -0.59 -11.77
CA VAL A 324 22.53 -1.41 -12.18
C VAL A 324 22.62 -2.56 -11.16
N PRO A 325 22.58 -3.83 -11.62
CA PRO A 325 22.69 -4.95 -10.70
C PRO A 325 24.00 -4.81 -9.93
N VAL A 326 23.90 -4.78 -8.60
CA VAL A 326 25.06 -4.83 -7.72
C VAL A 326 25.69 -6.21 -7.97
N PRO A 327 26.98 -6.29 -8.38
CA PRO A 327 27.64 -7.57 -8.53
C PRO A 327 27.53 -8.35 -7.23
N ALA A 328 27.13 -9.62 -7.29
CA ALA A 328 27.22 -10.54 -6.16
C ALA A 328 28.71 -10.72 -5.87
N GLU A 329 29.18 -10.26 -4.68
CA GLU A 329 30.45 -10.68 -4.08
C GLU A 329 30.26 -11.97 -3.30
#